data_80775c750e2467666da3e8c4d8a918bf
#
_entry.id   80775c750e2467666da3e8c4d8a918bf
#
_cell.length_a   1.000
_cell.length_b   1.000
_cell.length_c   1.000
_cell.angle_alpha   90.00
_cell.angle_beta   90.00
_cell.angle_gamma   90.00
#
_symmetry.space_group_name_H-M   'P 1'
#
loop_
_entity.id
_entity.type
_entity.pdbx_description
1 polymer ?
#
loop_
_entity_poly.entity_id
_entity_poly.type
_entity_poly.pdbx_seq_one_letter_code
_entity_poly.pdbx_strand_id
1 'polypeptide(L)'
;MRAPAPTGRGYVPAHHVSWFHHTRSLRIFGISTGGSPLDLAQTVTDAAQQCARTAQAIVQNVEKVLESKHQQVELALAAVVAGGHLLIEDVPGLGKTMLARALAVSVGLSFKRIQFTADLMPSDIVGGPVYNPKDGSFTLRPGPVFANIVLADEINRANPRAQSALLECMEEGQITLDGQTLPLPTPFAVLATQNPIDMAGTYPLPEAQLDRFLIRLSLGYPDADTEAGLIQSQQFSHPISRLQPVCRAGEFERLVAGAHEVSITPEVAQFIAAIVRATRKHPDIRFGASPRGTLGLARMARALSCIRGRSYVDPAVVREVATPVLAHRIIVQGQGAQAKDPHDIIQAILMSQRTPQ
;
A
#
# COMPACT_ATOMS: atom_id res chain seq x y z
N MET A 1 39.84 31.91 41.65
CA MET A 1 39.71 31.81 40.16
C MET A 1 38.66 30.77 39.86
N ARG A 2 37.45 31.16 39.48
CA ARG A 2 36.34 30.26 39.08
C ARG A 2 36.30 30.23 37.55
N ALA A 3 36.34 29.03 36.97
CA ALA A 3 36.16 28.82 35.52
C ALA A 3 34.66 29.00 35.14
N PRO A 4 34.34 29.55 33.96
CA PRO A 4 32.95 29.75 33.57
C PRO A 4 32.38 28.43 33.01
N ALA A 5 31.07 28.24 33.27
CA ALA A 5 30.25 27.13 32.80
C ALA A 5 30.00 27.23 31.28
N PRO A 6 29.84 26.08 30.54
CA PRO A 6 29.51 26.10 29.13
C PRO A 6 28.02 26.44 28.93
N THR A 7 27.80 27.42 28.05
CA THR A 7 26.49 27.90 27.61
C THR A 7 25.77 26.78 26.83
N GLY A 8 24.53 26.54 27.25
CA GLY A 8 23.61 25.56 26.63
C GLY A 8 23.36 25.85 25.13
N ARG A 9 23.56 24.88 24.31
CA ARG A 9 23.01 24.84 22.93
C ARG A 9 21.57 24.36 23.03
N GLY A 10 20.68 25.25 22.61
CA GLY A 10 19.25 25.01 22.60
C GLY A 10 18.86 23.76 21.82
N TYR A 11 18.06 22.96 22.45
CA TYR A 11 17.32 21.86 21.87
C TYR A 11 16.33 22.44 20.86
N VAL A 12 16.53 22.21 19.56
CA VAL A 12 15.56 22.50 18.50
C VAL A 12 14.67 21.26 18.41
N PRO A 13 13.36 21.33 18.73
CA PRO A 13 12.48 20.18 18.56
C PRO A 13 12.36 19.89 17.07
N ALA A 14 12.50 18.61 16.72
CA ALA A 14 12.24 18.09 15.38
C ALA A 14 10.83 18.54 14.95
N HIS A 15 10.78 19.38 13.93
CA HIS A 15 9.53 19.86 13.36
C HIS A 15 8.73 18.68 12.83
N HIS A 16 7.55 18.48 13.40
CA HIS A 16 6.45 17.78 12.76
C HIS A 16 6.37 18.25 11.29
N VAL A 17 6.55 17.33 10.37
CA VAL A 17 6.29 17.57 8.96
C VAL A 17 4.79 17.81 8.83
N SER A 18 4.42 19.08 8.88
CA SER A 18 3.07 19.56 8.63
C SER A 18 2.72 19.29 7.16
N TRP A 19 1.81 18.35 6.94
CA TRP A 19 1.25 17.98 5.62
C TRP A 19 0.27 19.01 5.08
N PHE A 20 0.48 20.31 5.33
CA PHE A 20 -0.35 21.40 4.82
C PHE A 20 0.51 22.47 4.16
N HIS A 21 0.82 22.28 2.87
CA HIS A 21 1.15 23.40 1.99
C HIS A 21 0.47 23.22 0.63
N HIS A 22 -0.73 23.78 0.55
CA HIS A 22 -1.61 23.82 -0.64
C HIS A 22 -1.03 24.59 -1.84
N THR A 23 0.13 25.22 -1.73
CA THR A 23 0.71 26.08 -2.76
C THR A 23 1.89 25.47 -3.53
N ARG A 24 2.33 24.26 -3.20
CA ARG A 24 3.41 23.55 -3.93
C ARG A 24 2.93 22.62 -5.06
N SER A 25 1.69 22.14 -4.99
CA SER A 25 1.13 21.11 -5.88
C SER A 25 0.99 21.57 -7.33
N LEU A 26 0.58 22.81 -7.57
CA LEU A 26 0.37 23.35 -8.91
C LEU A 26 1.65 23.44 -9.77
N ARG A 27 2.83 23.44 -9.17
CA ARG A 27 4.11 23.49 -9.90
C ARG A 27 4.57 22.14 -10.47
N ILE A 28 4.06 21.01 -9.97
CA ILE A 28 4.48 19.67 -10.41
C ILE A 28 3.93 19.37 -11.82
N PHE A 29 2.77 19.94 -12.17
CA PHE A 29 2.17 19.80 -13.51
C PHE A 29 2.52 20.95 -14.47
N GLY A 30 3.39 21.89 -14.08
CA GLY A 30 3.73 23.05 -14.94
C GLY A 30 2.55 24.02 -15.14
N ILE A 31 1.54 24.00 -14.27
CA ILE A 31 0.36 24.85 -14.38
C ILE A 31 0.74 26.27 -13.94
N SER A 32 0.82 27.18 -14.91
CA SER A 32 0.94 28.62 -14.65
C SER A 32 -0.42 29.15 -14.17
N THR A 33 -0.44 29.89 -13.06
CA THR A 33 -1.65 30.44 -12.43
C THR A 33 -2.29 31.59 -13.22
N GLY A 34 -1.93 31.79 -14.50
CA GLY A 34 -2.38 32.88 -15.34
C GLY A 34 -3.42 32.54 -16.42
N GLY A 35 -3.96 31.30 -16.44
CA GLY A 35 -4.96 30.85 -17.40
C GLY A 35 -6.40 31.20 -17.03
N SER A 36 -7.31 31.18 -18.01
CA SER A 36 -8.74 31.30 -17.77
C SER A 36 -9.30 30.11 -16.98
N PRO A 37 -10.45 30.23 -16.29
CA PRO A 37 -11.07 29.08 -15.60
C PRO A 37 -11.33 27.86 -16.51
N LEU A 38 -11.59 28.09 -17.81
CA LEU A 38 -11.76 27.05 -18.82
C LEU A 38 -10.45 26.33 -19.13
N ASP A 39 -9.33 27.07 -19.24
CA ASP A 39 -8.00 26.50 -19.48
C ASP A 39 -7.55 25.62 -18.29
N LEU A 40 -7.85 26.05 -17.07
CA LEU A 40 -7.57 25.28 -15.85
C LEU A 40 -8.37 23.98 -15.79
N ALA A 41 -9.68 24.02 -16.11
CA ALA A 41 -10.53 22.83 -16.14
C ALA A 41 -10.06 21.84 -17.20
N GLN A 42 -9.63 22.31 -18.37
CA GLN A 42 -9.11 21.48 -19.44
C GLN A 42 -7.78 20.83 -19.05
N THR A 43 -6.87 21.60 -18.44
CA THR A 43 -5.57 21.10 -17.95
C THR A 43 -5.74 20.02 -16.89
N VAL A 44 -6.70 20.16 -15.96
CA VAL A 44 -7.01 19.14 -14.94
C VAL A 44 -7.56 17.86 -15.58
N THR A 45 -8.43 18.02 -16.59
CA THR A 45 -8.99 16.88 -17.34
C THR A 45 -7.90 16.13 -18.11
N ASP A 46 -7.00 16.84 -18.78
CA ASP A 46 -5.90 16.25 -19.54
C ASP A 46 -4.91 15.52 -18.61
N ALA A 47 -4.60 16.08 -17.44
CA ALA A 47 -3.76 15.46 -16.44
C ALA A 47 -4.40 14.16 -15.89
N ALA A 48 -5.69 14.17 -15.58
CA ALA A 48 -6.43 13.00 -15.12
C ALA A 48 -6.46 11.90 -16.20
N GLN A 49 -6.67 12.27 -17.47
CA GLN A 49 -6.63 11.32 -18.59
C GLN A 49 -5.23 10.72 -18.79
N GLN A 50 -4.17 11.50 -18.62
CA GLN A 50 -2.80 10.99 -18.69
C GLN A 50 -2.51 10.00 -17.57
N CYS A 51 -2.94 10.28 -16.33
CA CYS A 51 -2.85 9.35 -15.22
C CYS A 51 -3.58 8.02 -15.53
N ALA A 52 -4.80 8.10 -16.09
CA ALA A 52 -5.56 6.92 -16.48
C ALA A 52 -4.85 6.08 -17.55
N ARG A 53 -4.29 6.71 -18.58
CA ARG A 53 -3.52 6.01 -19.63
C ARG A 53 -2.32 5.27 -19.05
N THR A 54 -1.55 5.94 -18.18
CA THR A 54 -0.40 5.33 -17.51
C THR A 54 -0.84 4.15 -16.63
N ALA A 55 -1.88 4.33 -15.83
CA ALA A 55 -2.42 3.28 -14.98
C ALA A 55 -2.95 2.08 -15.78
N GLN A 56 -3.71 2.33 -16.85
CA GLN A 56 -4.23 1.30 -17.74
C GLN A 56 -3.10 0.50 -18.41
N ALA A 57 -2.03 1.16 -18.85
CA ALA A 57 -0.87 0.48 -19.40
C ALA A 57 -0.20 -0.44 -18.38
N ILE A 58 -0.10 0.01 -17.11
CA ILE A 58 0.45 -0.82 -16.02
C ILE A 58 -0.45 -2.03 -15.78
N VAL A 59 -1.76 -1.82 -15.61
CA VAL A 59 -2.73 -2.91 -15.35
C VAL A 59 -2.68 -3.94 -16.47
N GLN A 60 -2.80 -3.52 -17.72
CA GLN A 60 -2.72 -4.41 -18.88
C GLN A 60 -1.39 -5.18 -18.98
N ASN A 61 -0.29 -4.55 -18.57
CA ASN A 61 1.01 -5.23 -18.56
C ASN A 61 1.08 -6.31 -17.47
N VAL A 62 0.53 -6.03 -16.28
CA VAL A 62 0.45 -7.00 -15.18
C VAL A 62 -0.48 -8.16 -15.54
N GLU A 63 -1.60 -7.90 -16.23
CA GLU A 63 -2.57 -8.90 -16.66
C GLU A 63 -2.00 -9.92 -17.66
N LYS A 64 -0.91 -9.61 -18.36
CA LYS A 64 -0.19 -10.61 -19.18
C LYS A 64 0.38 -11.77 -18.35
N VAL A 65 0.47 -11.59 -17.03
CA VAL A 65 1.00 -12.58 -16.08
C VAL A 65 -0.06 -13.08 -15.12
N LEU A 66 -1.06 -12.24 -14.84
CA LEU A 66 -2.17 -12.49 -13.91
C LEU A 66 -3.50 -12.31 -14.66
N GLU A 67 -3.79 -13.27 -15.53
CA GLU A 67 -5.02 -13.28 -16.30
C GLU A 67 -6.26 -13.33 -15.40
N SER A 68 -7.37 -12.73 -15.84
CA SER A 68 -8.68 -12.70 -15.12
C SER A 68 -8.66 -12.04 -13.73
N LYS A 69 -7.65 -11.20 -13.42
CA LYS A 69 -7.51 -10.54 -12.10
C LYS A 69 -7.54 -9.02 -12.18
N HIS A 70 -8.28 -8.46 -13.15
CA HIS A 70 -8.34 -7.02 -13.40
C HIS A 70 -8.58 -6.19 -12.15
N GLN A 71 -9.64 -6.48 -11.40
CA GLN A 71 -10.01 -5.73 -10.21
C GLN A 71 -8.94 -5.80 -9.12
N GLN A 72 -8.35 -6.99 -8.91
CA GLN A 72 -7.30 -7.19 -7.93
C GLN A 72 -6.02 -6.44 -8.29
N VAL A 73 -5.65 -6.45 -9.57
CA VAL A 73 -4.49 -5.70 -10.09
C VAL A 73 -4.72 -4.19 -9.97
N GLU A 74 -5.91 -3.72 -10.32
CA GLU A 74 -6.30 -2.31 -10.20
C GLU A 74 -6.26 -1.83 -8.74
N LEU A 75 -6.83 -2.62 -7.80
CA LEU A 75 -6.79 -2.32 -6.37
C LEU A 75 -5.36 -2.35 -5.81
N ALA A 76 -4.54 -3.30 -6.24
CA ALA A 76 -3.14 -3.38 -5.82
C ALA A 76 -2.34 -2.16 -6.32
N LEU A 77 -2.52 -1.77 -7.58
CA LEU A 77 -1.91 -0.55 -8.14
C LEU A 77 -2.38 0.70 -7.40
N ALA A 78 -3.71 0.81 -7.13
CA ALA A 78 -4.27 1.94 -6.39
C ALA A 78 -3.68 2.04 -4.98
N ALA A 79 -3.45 0.93 -4.29
CA ALA A 79 -2.83 0.94 -2.97
C ALA A 79 -1.37 1.42 -3.00
N VAL A 80 -0.58 1.00 -4.01
CA VAL A 80 0.79 1.50 -4.20
C VAL A 80 0.80 2.98 -4.55
N VAL A 81 -0.10 3.43 -5.43
CA VAL A 81 -0.27 4.85 -5.80
C VAL A 81 -0.71 5.69 -4.59
N ALA A 82 -1.54 5.14 -3.70
CA ALA A 82 -1.94 5.77 -2.45
C ALA A 82 -0.81 5.86 -1.41
N GLY A 83 0.39 5.35 -1.70
CA GLY A 83 1.49 5.25 -0.76
C GLY A 83 1.18 4.31 0.41
N GLY A 84 0.45 3.22 0.15
CA GLY A 84 0.04 2.24 1.15
C GLY A 84 0.71 0.89 0.97
N HIS A 85 0.52 0.02 1.97
CA HIS A 85 1.01 -1.35 1.99
C HIS A 85 -0.18 -2.30 1.85
N LEU A 86 0.05 -3.48 1.26
CA LEU A 86 -0.99 -4.48 0.97
C LEU A 86 -0.76 -5.74 1.80
N LEU A 87 -1.83 -6.29 2.34
CA LEU A 87 -1.86 -7.65 2.88
C LEU A 87 -2.64 -8.54 1.91
N ILE A 88 -2.03 -9.62 1.44
CA ILE A 88 -2.66 -10.58 0.53
C ILE A 88 -2.87 -11.88 1.30
N GLU A 89 -4.12 -12.21 1.55
CA GLU A 89 -4.52 -13.44 2.23
C GLU A 89 -5.12 -14.44 1.25
N ASP A 90 -4.34 -15.46 0.94
CA ASP A 90 -4.74 -16.55 0.06
C ASP A 90 -3.94 -17.82 0.32
N VAL A 91 -4.45 -18.93 -0.16
CA VAL A 91 -3.69 -20.19 -0.21
C VAL A 91 -2.43 -20.05 -1.08
N PRO A 92 -1.41 -20.89 -0.89
CA PRO A 92 -0.23 -20.89 -1.75
C PRO A 92 -0.57 -21.15 -3.22
N GLY A 93 0.26 -20.61 -4.14
CA GLY A 93 0.16 -20.91 -5.57
C GLY A 93 -0.75 -19.98 -6.39
N LEU A 94 -1.46 -19.02 -5.79
CA LEU A 94 -2.41 -18.13 -6.50
C LEU A 94 -1.77 -16.88 -7.15
N GLY A 95 -0.45 -16.84 -7.30
CA GLY A 95 0.20 -15.76 -8.05
C GLY A 95 0.58 -14.51 -7.24
N LYS A 96 0.57 -14.56 -5.90
CA LYS A 96 0.94 -13.43 -5.02
C LYS A 96 2.31 -12.83 -5.35
N THR A 97 3.32 -13.68 -5.50
CA THR A 97 4.69 -13.27 -5.90
C THR A 97 4.70 -12.66 -7.31
N MET A 98 3.85 -13.19 -8.19
CA MET A 98 3.74 -12.70 -9.57
C MET A 98 3.15 -11.29 -9.61
N LEU A 99 2.12 -11.01 -8.81
CA LEU A 99 1.52 -9.68 -8.69
C LEU A 99 2.56 -8.65 -8.27
N ALA A 100 3.28 -8.91 -7.16
CA ALA A 100 4.28 -7.98 -6.64
C ALA A 100 5.40 -7.69 -7.64
N ARG A 101 5.93 -8.75 -8.27
CA ARG A 101 7.01 -8.64 -9.24
C ARG A 101 6.55 -7.98 -10.54
N ALA A 102 5.36 -8.33 -11.04
CA ALA A 102 4.81 -7.75 -12.26
C ALA A 102 4.51 -6.26 -12.10
N LEU A 103 3.97 -5.83 -10.96
CA LEU A 103 3.80 -4.42 -10.63
C LEU A 103 5.14 -3.68 -10.63
N ALA A 104 6.15 -4.18 -9.91
CA ALA A 104 7.46 -3.55 -9.85
C ALA A 104 8.10 -3.39 -11.24
N VAL A 105 8.08 -4.46 -12.04
CA VAL A 105 8.62 -4.43 -13.40
C VAL A 105 7.86 -3.45 -14.28
N SER A 106 6.52 -3.47 -14.22
CA SER A 106 5.66 -2.62 -15.07
C SER A 106 5.90 -1.13 -14.83
N VAL A 107 6.19 -0.74 -13.59
CA VAL A 107 6.48 0.66 -13.23
C VAL A 107 7.97 1.02 -13.27
N GLY A 108 8.86 0.04 -13.53
CA GLY A 108 10.32 0.26 -13.56
C GLY A 108 10.93 0.49 -12.19
N LEU A 109 10.31 -0.02 -11.12
CA LEU A 109 10.77 0.14 -9.75
C LEU A 109 11.58 -1.08 -9.27
N SER A 110 12.46 -0.86 -8.29
CA SER A 110 13.24 -1.93 -7.69
C SER A 110 12.36 -2.88 -6.87
N PHE A 111 12.65 -4.20 -6.98
CA PHE A 111 11.92 -5.27 -6.31
C PHE A 111 12.85 -6.14 -5.48
N LYS A 112 12.40 -6.49 -4.26
CA LYS A 112 13.03 -7.52 -3.42
C LYS A 112 11.97 -8.42 -2.81
N ARG A 113 12.30 -9.70 -2.65
CA ARG A 113 11.49 -10.68 -1.92
C ARG A 113 12.21 -11.05 -0.63
N ILE A 114 11.47 -11.07 0.47
CA ILE A 114 11.88 -11.56 1.76
C ILE A 114 10.98 -12.75 2.10
N GLN A 115 11.54 -13.94 2.17
CA GLN A 115 10.82 -15.12 2.64
C GLN A 115 10.86 -15.14 4.16
N PHE A 116 9.72 -15.08 4.80
CA PHE A 116 9.61 -15.09 6.24
C PHE A 116 9.64 -16.54 6.75
N THR A 117 10.60 -16.84 7.63
CA THR A 117 10.84 -18.14 8.26
C THR A 117 10.98 -17.95 9.76
N ALA A 118 10.82 -19.01 10.55
CA ALA A 118 10.87 -18.92 12.01
C ALA A 118 12.22 -18.41 12.56
N ASP A 119 13.30 -18.62 11.83
CA ASP A 119 14.68 -18.24 12.17
C ASP A 119 15.09 -16.87 11.61
N LEU A 120 14.23 -16.19 10.82
CA LEU A 120 14.52 -14.88 10.24
C LEU A 120 14.79 -13.84 11.34
N MET A 121 15.91 -13.12 11.19
CA MET A 121 16.33 -12.07 12.11
C MET A 121 15.97 -10.69 11.57
N PRO A 122 15.75 -9.66 12.43
CA PRO A 122 15.59 -8.28 11.99
C PRO A 122 16.68 -7.78 11.05
N SER A 123 17.94 -8.14 11.31
CA SER A 123 19.10 -7.80 10.47
C SER A 123 19.02 -8.35 9.04
N ASP A 124 18.32 -9.47 8.83
CA ASP A 124 18.11 -10.05 7.50
C ASP A 124 17.15 -9.20 6.66
N ILE A 125 16.32 -8.38 7.31
CA ILE A 125 15.35 -7.46 6.69
C ILE A 125 15.98 -6.10 6.46
N VAL A 126 16.52 -5.50 7.52
CA VAL A 126 16.99 -4.11 7.50
C VAL A 126 18.47 -3.97 7.11
N GLY A 127 19.24 -5.06 7.22
CA GLY A 127 20.69 -5.02 7.05
C GLY A 127 21.41 -4.75 8.35
N GLY A 128 22.71 -4.48 8.24
CA GLY A 128 23.54 -4.22 9.40
C GLY A 128 25.00 -3.98 9.05
N PRO A 129 25.84 -3.64 10.03
CA PRO A 129 27.28 -3.45 9.84
C PRO A 129 27.97 -4.79 9.52
N VAL A 130 28.76 -4.78 8.46
CA VAL A 130 29.60 -5.93 8.07
C VAL A 130 31.06 -5.55 8.28
N TYR A 131 31.77 -6.37 9.06
CA TYR A 131 33.19 -6.19 9.29
C TYR A 131 33.99 -6.51 8.03
N ASN A 132 34.86 -5.59 7.64
CA ASN A 132 35.83 -5.78 6.55
C ASN A 132 37.19 -6.15 7.15
N PRO A 133 37.67 -7.42 7.02
CA PRO A 133 38.94 -7.85 7.61
C PRO A 133 40.17 -7.25 6.94
N LYS A 134 40.05 -6.63 5.78
CA LYS A 134 41.17 -6.05 5.05
C LYS A 134 41.65 -4.72 5.62
N ASP A 135 40.71 -3.92 6.12
CA ASP A 135 40.96 -2.56 6.63
C ASP A 135 40.52 -2.34 8.07
N GLY A 136 39.91 -3.37 8.71
CA GLY A 136 39.38 -3.30 10.07
C GLY A 136 38.14 -2.43 10.22
N SER A 137 37.54 -1.98 9.12
CA SER A 137 36.36 -1.11 9.12
C SER A 137 35.04 -1.90 9.20
N PHE A 138 34.00 -1.22 9.66
CA PHE A 138 32.61 -1.70 9.51
C PHE A 138 31.95 -0.93 8.38
N THR A 139 31.41 -1.66 7.41
CA THR A 139 30.61 -1.09 6.31
C THR A 139 29.15 -1.47 6.49
N LEU A 140 28.24 -0.50 6.43
CA LEU A 140 26.81 -0.76 6.49
C LEU A 140 26.37 -1.43 5.19
N ARG A 141 25.80 -2.65 5.30
CA ARG A 141 25.19 -3.36 4.20
C ARG A 141 23.68 -3.23 4.30
N PRO A 142 23.02 -2.48 3.38
CA PRO A 142 21.58 -2.36 3.36
C PRO A 142 20.90 -3.72 3.16
N GLY A 143 19.82 -3.98 3.91
CA GLY A 143 19.02 -5.17 3.77
C GLY A 143 18.06 -5.11 2.58
N PRO A 144 17.30 -6.19 2.33
CA PRO A 144 16.37 -6.26 1.21
C PRO A 144 15.20 -5.26 1.30
N VAL A 145 14.93 -4.69 2.46
CA VAL A 145 13.91 -3.65 2.62
C VAL A 145 14.24 -2.36 1.86
N PHE A 146 15.51 -2.13 1.49
CA PHE A 146 15.92 -1.01 0.64
C PHE A 146 15.57 -1.26 -0.84
N ALA A 147 14.28 -1.43 -1.11
CA ALA A 147 13.70 -1.50 -2.44
C ALA A 147 12.36 -0.74 -2.45
N ASN A 148 11.92 -0.33 -3.64
CA ASN A 148 10.64 0.37 -3.79
C ASN A 148 9.45 -0.55 -3.50
N ILE A 149 9.50 -1.78 -4.02
CA ILE A 149 8.48 -2.80 -3.80
C ILE A 149 9.13 -4.00 -3.12
N VAL A 150 8.67 -4.29 -1.91
CA VAL A 150 9.12 -5.43 -1.10
C VAL A 150 7.98 -6.42 -0.97
N LEU A 151 8.20 -7.66 -1.39
CA LEU A 151 7.33 -8.79 -1.09
C LEU A 151 7.78 -9.43 0.21
N ALA A 152 6.99 -9.30 1.26
CA ALA A 152 7.16 -10.01 2.52
C ALA A 152 6.34 -11.31 2.45
N ASP A 153 6.95 -12.40 2.02
CA ASP A 153 6.25 -13.64 1.73
C ASP A 153 6.11 -14.49 3.00
N GLU A 154 4.86 -14.90 3.31
CA GLU A 154 4.47 -15.67 4.50
C GLU A 154 4.85 -14.98 5.83
N ILE A 155 4.48 -13.70 5.98
CA ILE A 155 4.88 -12.85 7.11
C ILE A 155 4.55 -13.48 8.48
N ASN A 156 3.47 -14.28 8.56
CA ASN A 156 3.04 -14.96 9.77
C ASN A 156 3.92 -16.16 10.17
N ARG A 157 4.90 -16.57 9.36
CA ARG A 157 5.84 -17.65 9.71
C ARG A 157 7.06 -17.18 10.51
N ALA A 158 7.40 -15.91 10.45
CA ALA A 158 8.53 -15.38 11.21
C ALA A 158 8.12 -14.97 12.63
N ASN A 159 9.12 -14.95 13.50
CA ASN A 159 8.96 -14.53 14.88
C ASN A 159 8.52 -13.03 14.96
N PRO A 160 7.89 -12.61 16.08
CA PRO A 160 7.39 -11.24 16.24
C PRO A 160 8.44 -10.13 16.12
N ARG A 161 9.73 -10.42 16.37
CA ARG A 161 10.82 -9.43 16.24
C ARG A 161 11.07 -9.08 14.77
N ALA A 162 11.12 -10.09 13.91
CA ALA A 162 11.28 -9.89 12.48
C ALA A 162 10.06 -9.17 11.87
N GLN A 163 8.83 -9.57 12.28
CA GLN A 163 7.61 -8.87 11.88
C GLN A 163 7.65 -7.39 12.28
N SER A 164 8.00 -7.09 13.55
CA SER A 164 8.05 -5.72 14.05
C SER A 164 9.06 -4.86 13.30
N ALA A 165 10.22 -5.40 12.93
CA ALA A 165 11.22 -4.66 12.15
C ALA A 165 10.69 -4.22 10.77
N LEU A 166 9.97 -5.11 10.04
CA LEU A 166 9.35 -4.72 8.79
C LEU A 166 8.23 -3.70 8.99
N LEU A 167 7.39 -3.90 9.99
CA LEU A 167 6.25 -3.02 10.27
C LEU A 167 6.69 -1.62 10.74
N GLU A 168 7.84 -1.50 11.38
CA GLU A 168 8.48 -0.21 11.70
C GLU A 168 8.93 0.50 10.42
N CYS A 169 9.60 -0.21 9.51
CA CYS A 169 9.97 0.32 8.21
C CYS A 169 8.77 0.85 7.40
N MET A 170 7.64 0.14 7.48
CA MET A 170 6.39 0.53 6.81
C MET A 170 5.80 1.84 7.37
N GLU A 171 5.90 2.06 8.68
CA GLU A 171 5.31 3.23 9.33
C GLU A 171 6.21 4.46 9.21
N GLU A 172 7.52 4.28 9.43
CA GLU A 172 8.47 5.38 9.50
C GLU A 172 9.04 5.79 8.12
N GLY A 173 8.99 4.91 7.12
CA GLY A 173 9.63 5.14 5.81
C GLY A 173 11.15 5.32 5.88
N GLN A 174 11.75 4.93 7.00
CA GLN A 174 13.17 5.04 7.28
C GLN A 174 13.61 3.96 8.26
N ILE A 175 14.90 3.75 8.38
CA ILE A 175 15.51 2.80 9.31
C ILE A 175 16.63 3.48 10.07
N THR A 176 16.74 3.22 11.37
CA THR A 176 17.87 3.65 12.17
C THR A 176 18.79 2.46 12.44
N LEU A 177 19.99 2.51 11.87
CA LEU A 177 21.04 1.51 12.04
C LEU A 177 22.28 2.18 12.60
N ASP A 178 22.79 1.66 13.71
CA ASP A 178 24.03 2.16 14.36
C ASP A 178 24.04 3.69 14.56
N GLY A 179 22.90 4.24 14.98
CA GLY A 179 22.71 5.67 15.20
C GLY A 179 22.55 6.52 13.93
N GLN A 180 22.58 5.91 12.74
CA GLN A 180 22.31 6.58 11.47
C GLN A 180 20.90 6.29 10.99
N THR A 181 20.14 7.34 10.66
CA THR A 181 18.82 7.22 10.05
C THR A 181 18.94 7.26 8.53
N LEU A 182 18.49 6.19 7.88
CA LEU A 182 18.55 6.00 6.44
C LEU A 182 17.11 5.98 5.89
N PRO A 183 16.75 6.89 4.97
CA PRO A 183 15.45 6.89 4.33
C PRO A 183 15.33 5.69 3.40
N LEU A 184 14.11 5.12 3.32
CA LEU A 184 13.78 4.10 2.33
C LEU A 184 13.52 4.74 0.96
N PRO A 185 13.68 3.98 -0.14
CA PRO A 185 13.35 4.47 -1.48
C PRO A 185 11.90 4.97 -1.57
N THR A 186 11.66 6.03 -2.32
CA THR A 186 10.31 6.56 -2.55
C THR A 186 9.94 6.36 -4.03
N PRO A 187 8.76 5.80 -4.35
CA PRO A 187 7.76 5.24 -3.42
C PRO A 187 8.23 3.94 -2.75
N PHE A 188 7.72 3.68 -1.54
CA PHE A 188 7.97 2.46 -0.79
C PHE A 188 6.67 1.72 -0.52
N ALA A 189 6.54 0.50 -0.99
CA ALA A 189 5.37 -0.34 -0.77
C ALA A 189 5.79 -1.76 -0.36
N VAL A 190 5.14 -2.27 0.68
CA VAL A 190 5.24 -3.67 1.10
C VAL A 190 3.97 -4.39 0.68
N LEU A 191 4.14 -5.51 -0.03
CA LEU A 191 3.12 -6.49 -0.28
C LEU A 191 3.42 -7.68 0.63
N ALA A 192 2.69 -7.81 1.73
CA ALA A 192 2.85 -8.94 2.64
C ALA A 192 1.87 -10.05 2.24
N THR A 193 2.33 -11.30 2.30
CA THR A 193 1.44 -12.44 2.09
C THR A 193 1.24 -13.19 3.40
N GLN A 194 0.03 -13.70 3.60
CA GLN A 194 -0.34 -14.53 4.72
C GLN A 194 -1.10 -15.76 4.20
N ASN A 195 -0.79 -16.93 4.76
CA ASN A 195 -1.55 -18.14 4.50
C ASN A 195 -2.51 -18.37 5.67
N PRO A 196 -3.83 -18.31 5.46
CA PRO A 196 -4.81 -18.49 6.52
C PRO A 196 -4.91 -19.94 7.02
N ILE A 197 -4.40 -20.93 6.26
CA ILE A 197 -4.56 -22.36 6.55
C ILE A 197 -3.43 -22.89 7.46
N ASP A 198 -2.23 -22.33 7.37
CA ASP A 198 -1.06 -22.74 8.16
C ASP A 198 -1.13 -22.17 9.58
N MET A 199 -1.82 -22.87 10.48
CA MET A 199 -1.90 -22.46 11.89
C MET A 199 -0.79 -23.03 12.77
N ALA A 200 -0.21 -24.17 12.42
CA ALA A 200 0.86 -24.81 13.21
C ALA A 200 2.21 -24.11 12.94
N GLY A 201 2.80 -23.56 14.01
CA GLY A 201 4.11 -22.89 13.92
C GLY A 201 4.07 -21.49 13.32
N THR A 202 2.90 -20.84 13.27
CA THR A 202 2.75 -19.45 12.81
C THR A 202 2.57 -18.48 13.99
N TYR A 203 2.95 -17.23 13.75
CA TYR A 203 2.76 -16.10 14.64
C TYR A 203 1.80 -15.10 13.96
N PRO A 204 0.48 -15.17 14.26
CA PRO A 204 -0.49 -14.27 13.65
C PRO A 204 -0.15 -12.81 13.97
N LEU A 205 -0.39 -11.93 13.00
CA LEU A 205 -0.23 -10.49 13.21
C LEU A 205 -1.33 -9.99 14.15
N PRO A 206 -0.98 -9.28 15.25
CA PRO A 206 -1.97 -8.60 16.08
C PRO A 206 -2.76 -7.56 15.29
N GLU A 207 -4.00 -7.29 15.70
CA GLU A 207 -4.91 -6.34 15.01
C GLU A 207 -4.30 -4.94 14.87
N ALA A 208 -3.55 -4.48 15.87
CA ALA A 208 -2.85 -3.19 15.82
C ALA A 208 -1.77 -3.13 14.71
N GLN A 209 -1.23 -4.28 14.33
CA GLN A 209 -0.25 -4.40 13.25
C GLN A 209 -0.95 -4.50 11.88
N LEU A 210 -2.11 -5.15 11.82
CA LEU A 210 -2.95 -5.21 10.61
C LEU A 210 -3.43 -3.82 10.17
N ASP A 211 -3.67 -2.89 11.08
CA ASP A 211 -4.08 -1.51 10.78
C ASP A 211 -3.03 -0.71 9.98
N ARG A 212 -1.78 -1.17 9.90
CA ARG A 212 -0.71 -0.57 9.08
C ARG A 212 -0.85 -0.87 7.59
N PHE A 213 -1.52 -1.97 7.22
CA PHE A 213 -1.81 -2.28 5.82
C PHE A 213 -2.99 -1.42 5.33
N LEU A 214 -2.82 -0.77 4.17
CA LEU A 214 -3.87 0.07 3.60
C LEU A 214 -5.08 -0.75 3.17
N ILE A 215 -4.83 -1.87 2.49
CA ILE A 215 -5.87 -2.82 2.07
C ILE A 215 -5.49 -4.25 2.41
N ARG A 216 -6.53 -5.08 2.60
CA ARG A 216 -6.45 -6.53 2.55
C ARG A 216 -7.10 -7.01 1.26
N LEU A 217 -6.40 -7.86 0.52
CA LEU A 217 -6.79 -8.35 -0.80
C LEU A 217 -6.71 -9.88 -0.84
N SER A 218 -7.65 -10.50 -1.54
CA SER A 218 -7.58 -11.89 -1.97
C SER A 218 -7.56 -11.93 -3.50
N LEU A 219 -6.66 -12.70 -4.09
CA LEU A 219 -6.60 -12.94 -5.53
C LEU A 219 -7.63 -13.99 -5.95
N GLY A 220 -7.91 -14.95 -5.08
CA GLY A 220 -8.81 -16.07 -5.35
C GLY A 220 -8.28 -17.00 -6.47
N TYR A 221 -8.97 -18.11 -6.65
CA TYR A 221 -8.66 -19.05 -7.74
C TYR A 221 -8.92 -18.42 -9.11
N PRO A 222 -8.14 -18.79 -10.16
CA PRO A 222 -8.47 -18.46 -11.53
C PRO A 222 -9.80 -19.13 -11.94
N ASP A 223 -10.43 -18.62 -13.00
CA ASP A 223 -11.54 -19.31 -13.63
C ASP A 223 -11.05 -20.54 -14.42
N ALA A 224 -11.97 -21.43 -14.80
CA ALA A 224 -11.63 -22.70 -15.46
C ALA A 224 -10.89 -22.50 -16.80
N ASP A 225 -11.24 -21.44 -17.55
CA ASP A 225 -10.62 -21.17 -18.86
C ASP A 225 -9.19 -20.67 -18.68
N THR A 226 -8.97 -19.78 -17.72
CA THR A 226 -7.64 -19.29 -17.33
C THR A 226 -6.77 -20.43 -16.81
N GLU A 227 -7.32 -21.33 -15.97
CA GLU A 227 -6.58 -22.47 -15.43
C GLU A 227 -6.15 -23.44 -16.52
N ALA A 228 -7.01 -23.71 -17.50
CA ALA A 228 -6.66 -24.49 -18.69
C ALA A 228 -5.58 -23.81 -19.54
N GLY A 229 -5.66 -22.48 -19.70
CA GLY A 229 -4.66 -21.67 -20.41
C GLY A 229 -3.27 -21.71 -19.79
N LEU A 230 -3.17 -21.81 -18.44
CA LEU A 230 -1.89 -21.92 -17.74
C LEU A 230 -1.09 -23.15 -18.17
N ILE A 231 -1.75 -24.26 -18.47
CA ILE A 231 -1.09 -25.50 -18.95
C ILE A 231 -0.40 -25.26 -20.30
N GLN A 232 -1.01 -24.47 -21.17
CA GLN A 232 -0.46 -24.19 -22.50
C GLN A 232 0.60 -23.07 -22.48
N SER A 233 0.38 -22.02 -21.68
CA SER A 233 1.25 -20.83 -21.65
C SER A 233 2.61 -21.06 -20.99
N GLN A 234 2.71 -22.02 -20.07
CA GLN A 234 3.95 -22.30 -19.33
C GLN A 234 4.89 -23.31 -19.99
N GLN A 235 4.57 -23.81 -21.18
CA GLN A 235 5.39 -24.81 -21.89
C GLN A 235 6.81 -24.34 -22.22
N PHE A 236 7.06 -23.05 -22.43
CA PHE A 236 8.35 -22.57 -22.97
C PHE A 236 9.09 -21.54 -22.11
N SER A 237 8.40 -20.71 -21.34
CA SER A 237 9.03 -19.72 -20.45
C SER A 237 8.01 -19.09 -19.50
N HIS A 238 8.46 -18.71 -18.30
CA HIS A 238 7.61 -18.04 -17.35
C HIS A 238 7.21 -16.64 -17.86
N PRO A 239 5.91 -16.28 -17.93
CA PRO A 239 5.44 -15.02 -18.54
C PRO A 239 6.13 -13.77 -17.99
N ILE A 240 6.50 -13.76 -16.70
CA ILE A 240 7.16 -12.62 -16.04
C ILE A 240 8.52 -12.26 -16.64
N SER A 241 9.25 -13.21 -17.23
CA SER A 241 10.56 -12.95 -17.85
C SER A 241 10.47 -12.11 -19.11
N ARG A 242 9.27 -11.99 -19.68
CA ARG A 242 8.99 -11.23 -20.91
C ARG A 242 8.44 -9.82 -20.60
N LEU A 243 8.07 -9.54 -19.35
CA LEU A 243 7.59 -8.20 -18.98
C LEU A 243 8.68 -7.16 -19.10
N GLN A 244 8.31 -6.02 -19.66
CA GLN A 244 9.16 -4.83 -19.73
C GLN A 244 8.44 -3.67 -19.01
N PRO A 245 9.17 -2.68 -18.50
CA PRO A 245 8.58 -1.46 -17.96
C PRO A 245 7.72 -0.77 -19.02
N VAL A 246 6.53 -0.31 -18.63
CA VAL A 246 5.61 0.45 -19.48
C VAL A 246 5.53 1.92 -19.09
N CYS A 247 6.07 2.30 -17.92
CA CYS A 247 6.21 3.67 -17.49
C CYS A 247 7.54 4.26 -17.95
N ARG A 248 7.50 5.49 -18.45
CA ARG A 248 8.70 6.32 -18.64
C ARG A 248 9.12 6.93 -17.29
N ALA A 249 10.38 7.40 -17.24
CA ALA A 249 10.88 8.10 -16.06
C ALA A 249 9.95 9.26 -15.65
N GLY A 250 9.57 9.31 -14.37
CA GLY A 250 8.68 10.33 -13.81
C GLY A 250 7.18 10.15 -14.09
N GLU A 251 6.74 9.17 -14.89
CA GLU A 251 5.29 8.95 -15.15
C GLU A 251 4.60 8.35 -13.94
N PHE A 252 5.26 7.44 -13.25
CA PHE A 252 4.69 6.84 -12.03
C PHE A 252 4.60 7.86 -10.91
N GLU A 253 5.63 8.70 -10.74
CA GLU A 253 5.61 9.81 -9.76
C GLU A 253 4.50 10.81 -10.06
N ARG A 254 4.23 11.10 -11.34
CA ARG A 254 3.08 11.94 -11.74
C ARG A 254 1.75 11.27 -11.41
N LEU A 255 1.63 9.95 -11.58
CA LEU A 255 0.44 9.20 -11.21
C LEU A 255 0.20 9.28 -9.69
N VAL A 256 1.25 9.12 -8.88
CA VAL A 256 1.18 9.27 -7.41
C VAL A 256 0.78 10.70 -7.03
N ALA A 257 1.39 11.71 -7.63
CA ALA A 257 1.05 13.11 -7.39
C ALA A 257 -0.39 13.43 -7.81
N GLY A 258 -0.84 12.92 -8.97
CA GLY A 258 -2.20 13.08 -9.47
C GLY A 258 -3.25 12.50 -8.53
N ALA A 259 -2.96 11.38 -7.87
CA ALA A 259 -3.88 10.82 -6.88
C ALA A 259 -4.10 11.73 -5.67
N HIS A 260 -3.09 12.51 -5.27
CA HIS A 260 -3.24 13.51 -4.20
C HIS A 260 -4.11 14.71 -4.60
N GLU A 261 -4.15 15.05 -5.89
CA GLU A 261 -4.94 16.18 -6.42
C GLU A 261 -6.42 15.84 -6.62
N VAL A 262 -6.81 14.56 -6.61
CA VAL A 262 -8.22 14.14 -6.72
C VAL A 262 -9.03 14.73 -5.57
N SER A 263 -10.07 15.50 -5.90
CA SER A 263 -10.89 16.21 -4.94
C SER A 263 -11.87 15.26 -4.21
N ILE A 264 -12.14 15.56 -2.94
CA ILE A 264 -13.20 14.93 -2.15
C ILE A 264 -14.14 16.06 -1.72
N THR A 265 -15.40 16.01 -2.14
CA THR A 265 -16.38 17.00 -1.70
C THR A 265 -16.72 16.81 -0.22
N PRO A 266 -17.25 17.85 0.48
CA PRO A 266 -17.66 17.74 1.88
C PRO A 266 -18.67 16.59 2.11
N GLU A 267 -19.59 16.37 1.16
CA GLU A 267 -20.62 15.33 1.22
C GLU A 267 -19.99 13.93 1.16
N VAL A 268 -19.03 13.72 0.26
CA VAL A 268 -18.27 12.46 0.15
C VAL A 268 -17.38 12.25 1.38
N ALA A 269 -16.76 13.31 1.92
CA ALA A 269 -15.99 13.22 3.16
C ALA A 269 -16.87 12.82 4.36
N GLN A 270 -18.10 13.38 4.46
CA GLN A 270 -19.07 12.98 5.46
C GLN A 270 -19.53 11.54 5.29
N PHE A 271 -19.74 11.09 4.04
CA PHE A 271 -20.10 9.71 3.72
C PHE A 271 -19.01 8.72 4.14
N ILE A 272 -17.73 8.99 3.84
CA ILE A 272 -16.58 8.21 4.31
C ILE A 272 -16.58 8.13 5.85
N ALA A 273 -16.74 9.27 6.52
CA ALA A 273 -16.76 9.33 7.97
C ALA A 273 -17.97 8.56 8.56
N ALA A 274 -19.15 8.63 7.92
CA ALA A 274 -20.35 7.91 8.33
C ALA A 274 -20.15 6.39 8.26
N ILE A 275 -19.58 5.86 7.17
CA ILE A 275 -19.24 4.43 7.03
C ILE A 275 -18.34 3.99 8.17
N VAL A 276 -17.22 4.70 8.41
CA VAL A 276 -16.26 4.30 9.44
C VAL A 276 -16.86 4.43 10.85
N ARG A 277 -17.65 5.47 11.11
CA ARG A 277 -18.36 5.61 12.41
C ARG A 277 -19.40 4.52 12.63
N ALA A 278 -20.06 4.05 11.56
CA ALA A 278 -21.02 2.95 11.66
C ALA A 278 -20.34 1.66 12.15
N THR A 279 -19.09 1.38 11.77
CA THR A 279 -18.34 0.23 12.30
C THR A 279 -18.19 0.26 13.83
N ARG A 280 -18.13 1.45 14.44
CA ARG A 280 -17.95 1.62 15.89
C ARG A 280 -19.25 1.46 16.69
N LYS A 281 -20.41 1.41 16.00
CA LYS A 281 -21.73 1.32 16.61
C LYS A 281 -22.47 0.03 16.24
N HIS A 282 -21.87 -0.80 15.36
CA HIS A 282 -22.50 -2.02 14.89
C HIS A 282 -22.54 -3.09 16.01
N PRO A 283 -23.69 -3.76 16.23
CA PRO A 283 -23.84 -4.72 17.34
C PRO A 283 -22.90 -5.93 17.24
N ASP A 284 -22.53 -6.36 16.03
CA ASP A 284 -21.65 -7.49 15.81
C ASP A 284 -20.14 -7.10 15.83
N ILE A 285 -19.81 -5.83 16.06
CA ILE A 285 -18.43 -5.35 16.12
C ILE A 285 -18.07 -4.99 17.56
N ARG A 286 -17.01 -5.61 18.07
CA ARG A 286 -16.44 -5.30 19.40
C ARG A 286 -15.60 -4.02 19.35
N PHE A 287 -14.75 -3.87 18.33
CA PHE A 287 -13.93 -2.69 18.07
C PHE A 287 -14.02 -2.31 16.59
N GLY A 288 -14.55 -1.11 16.33
CA GLY A 288 -14.64 -0.57 14.98
C GLY A 288 -13.33 0.07 14.50
N ALA A 289 -13.28 0.41 13.21
CA ALA A 289 -12.10 0.98 12.57
C ALA A 289 -11.64 2.29 13.20
N SER A 290 -10.32 2.46 13.30
CA SER A 290 -9.64 3.65 13.83
C SER A 290 -9.75 4.85 12.86
N PRO A 291 -9.32 6.07 13.25
CA PRO A 291 -9.16 7.18 12.32
C PRO A 291 -8.22 6.89 11.14
N ARG A 292 -7.25 5.97 11.30
CA ARG A 292 -6.40 5.47 10.18
C ARG A 292 -7.28 4.85 9.08
N GLY A 293 -8.35 4.12 9.46
CA GLY A 293 -9.32 3.58 8.50
C GLY A 293 -10.04 4.67 7.71
N THR A 294 -10.42 5.80 8.33
CA THR A 294 -11.02 6.94 7.63
C THR A 294 -10.06 7.54 6.60
N LEU A 295 -8.82 7.81 7.01
CA LEU A 295 -7.79 8.35 6.12
C LEU A 295 -7.39 7.33 5.03
N GLY A 296 -7.31 6.05 5.38
CA GLY A 296 -7.04 4.97 4.44
C GLY A 296 -8.11 4.88 3.36
N LEU A 297 -9.39 4.93 3.75
CA LEU A 297 -10.52 4.90 2.82
C LEU A 297 -10.50 6.11 1.85
N ALA A 298 -10.21 7.31 2.38
CA ALA A 298 -10.09 8.51 1.55
C ALA A 298 -8.90 8.42 0.57
N ARG A 299 -7.72 7.97 1.03
CA ARG A 299 -6.53 7.82 0.17
C ARG A 299 -6.76 6.78 -0.93
N MET A 300 -7.33 5.64 -0.56
CA MET A 300 -7.62 4.57 -1.52
C MET A 300 -8.65 5.00 -2.56
N ALA A 301 -9.72 5.70 -2.15
CA ALA A 301 -10.73 6.22 -3.06
C ALA A 301 -10.16 7.26 -4.03
N ARG A 302 -9.27 8.16 -3.57
CA ARG A 302 -8.55 9.10 -4.45
C ARG A 302 -7.68 8.38 -5.47
N ALA A 303 -6.88 7.42 -5.03
CA ALA A 303 -5.97 6.69 -5.91
C ALA A 303 -6.74 5.91 -6.99
N LEU A 304 -7.81 5.21 -6.60
CA LEU A 304 -8.63 4.47 -7.57
C LEU A 304 -9.36 5.39 -8.53
N SER A 305 -9.86 6.55 -8.07
CA SER A 305 -10.45 7.57 -8.94
C SER A 305 -9.44 8.12 -9.95
N CYS A 306 -8.21 8.42 -9.51
CA CYS A 306 -7.11 8.88 -10.38
C CYS A 306 -6.77 7.84 -11.45
N ILE A 307 -6.61 6.57 -11.08
CA ILE A 307 -6.34 5.44 -11.99
C ILE A 307 -7.42 5.34 -13.07
N ARG A 308 -8.68 5.66 -12.72
CA ARG A 308 -9.82 5.66 -13.64
C ARG A 308 -10.03 7.01 -14.36
N GLY A 309 -9.09 7.94 -14.26
CA GLY A 309 -9.12 9.23 -14.96
C GLY A 309 -10.13 10.22 -14.43
N ARG A 310 -10.53 10.10 -13.16
CA ARG A 310 -11.44 11.03 -12.51
C ARG A 310 -10.65 12.05 -11.68
N SER A 311 -11.04 13.30 -11.72
CA SER A 311 -10.49 14.39 -10.91
C SER A 311 -11.19 14.56 -9.55
N TYR A 312 -12.22 13.74 -9.28
CA TYR A 312 -12.99 13.75 -8.03
C TYR A 312 -13.33 12.31 -7.60
N VAL A 313 -13.63 12.15 -6.32
CA VAL A 313 -14.05 10.86 -5.75
C VAL A 313 -15.56 10.71 -5.89
N ASP A 314 -15.97 9.67 -6.61
CA ASP A 314 -17.37 9.23 -6.70
C ASP A 314 -17.73 8.37 -5.46
N PRO A 315 -18.91 8.55 -4.85
CA PRO A 315 -19.38 7.68 -3.77
C PRO A 315 -19.37 6.17 -4.09
N ALA A 316 -19.55 5.80 -5.36
CA ALA A 316 -19.47 4.40 -5.79
C ALA A 316 -18.07 3.82 -5.59
N VAL A 317 -17.01 4.61 -5.87
CA VAL A 317 -15.62 4.22 -5.61
C VAL A 317 -15.38 4.04 -4.12
N VAL A 318 -15.95 4.90 -3.26
CA VAL A 318 -15.85 4.73 -1.80
C VAL A 318 -16.45 3.40 -1.36
N ARG A 319 -17.61 3.01 -1.89
CA ARG A 319 -18.25 1.73 -1.60
C ARG A 319 -17.39 0.55 -2.03
N GLU A 320 -16.82 0.62 -3.22
CA GLU A 320 -15.99 -0.44 -3.79
C GLU A 320 -14.75 -0.71 -2.93
N VAL A 321 -14.06 0.33 -2.47
CA VAL A 321 -12.82 0.18 -1.69
C VAL A 321 -13.06 0.00 -0.19
N ALA A 322 -14.30 0.17 0.30
CA ALA A 322 -14.59 0.13 1.74
C ALA A 322 -14.26 -1.22 2.37
N THR A 323 -14.66 -2.32 1.75
CA THR A 323 -14.39 -3.66 2.28
C THR A 323 -12.90 -4.00 2.30
N PRO A 324 -12.14 -3.86 1.21
CA PRO A 324 -10.68 -4.05 1.24
C PRO A 324 -9.96 -3.21 2.29
N VAL A 325 -10.44 -1.99 2.54
CA VAL A 325 -9.82 -1.06 3.51
C VAL A 325 -10.23 -1.35 4.94
N LEU A 326 -11.48 -1.73 5.20
CA LEU A 326 -12.04 -1.74 6.57
C LEU A 326 -12.17 -3.13 7.18
N ALA A 327 -12.31 -4.20 6.39
CA ALA A 327 -12.62 -5.53 6.92
C ALA A 327 -11.54 -6.07 7.87
N HIS A 328 -10.26 -5.77 7.63
CA HIS A 328 -9.15 -6.17 8.49
C HIS A 328 -8.89 -5.20 9.67
N ARG A 329 -9.69 -4.13 9.79
CA ARG A 329 -9.59 -3.11 10.84
C ARG A 329 -10.70 -3.16 11.87
N ILE A 330 -11.61 -4.13 11.75
CA ILE A 330 -12.69 -4.34 12.71
C ILE A 330 -12.47 -5.64 13.44
N ILE A 331 -12.79 -5.64 14.73
CA ILE A 331 -12.79 -6.85 15.56
C ILE A 331 -14.25 -7.22 15.82
N VAL A 332 -14.65 -8.37 15.30
CA VAL A 332 -16.03 -8.85 15.43
C VAL A 332 -16.30 -9.40 16.83
N GLN A 333 -17.58 -9.43 17.23
CA GLN A 333 -18.03 -10.12 18.44
C GLN A 333 -18.17 -11.62 18.16
N GLY A 334 -17.93 -12.44 19.20
CA GLY A 334 -17.99 -13.89 19.10
C GLY A 334 -16.64 -14.54 18.74
N GLN A 335 -16.57 -15.86 18.79
CA GLN A 335 -15.40 -16.67 18.44
C GLN A 335 -15.80 -17.87 17.60
N GLY A 336 -14.92 -18.31 16.70
CA GLY A 336 -15.12 -19.48 15.84
C GLY A 336 -16.32 -19.33 14.91
N ALA A 337 -17.10 -20.39 14.77
CA ALA A 337 -18.26 -20.46 13.86
C ALA A 337 -19.42 -19.48 14.18
N GLN A 338 -19.41 -18.85 15.35
CA GLN A 338 -20.41 -17.85 15.74
C GLN A 338 -20.02 -16.42 15.34
N ALA A 339 -18.76 -16.17 14.96
CA ALA A 339 -18.32 -14.87 14.49
C ALA A 339 -18.78 -14.68 13.04
N LYS A 340 -19.45 -13.54 12.78
CA LYS A 340 -19.80 -13.15 11.42
C LYS A 340 -18.55 -12.76 10.63
N ASP A 341 -18.59 -12.96 9.32
CA ASP A 341 -17.50 -12.50 8.44
C ASP A 341 -17.41 -10.96 8.47
N PRO A 342 -16.23 -10.38 8.74
CA PRO A 342 -16.01 -8.94 8.63
C PRO A 342 -16.44 -8.35 7.29
N HIS A 343 -16.29 -9.09 6.18
CA HIS A 343 -16.74 -8.67 4.85
C HIS A 343 -18.25 -8.45 4.81
N ASP A 344 -19.04 -9.42 5.31
CA ASP A 344 -20.50 -9.32 5.33
C ASP A 344 -20.99 -8.16 6.19
N ILE A 345 -20.32 -7.93 7.34
CA ILE A 345 -20.65 -6.81 8.22
C ILE A 345 -20.39 -5.48 7.53
N ILE A 346 -19.26 -5.31 6.84
CA ILE A 346 -18.98 -4.07 6.10
C ILE A 346 -19.99 -3.88 4.97
N GLN A 347 -20.36 -4.93 4.25
CA GLN A 347 -21.39 -4.86 3.20
C GLN A 347 -22.74 -4.44 3.78
N ALA A 348 -23.17 -4.99 4.91
CA ALA A 348 -24.41 -4.60 5.59
C ALA A 348 -24.36 -3.10 6.01
N ILE A 349 -23.24 -2.64 6.54
CA ILE A 349 -23.03 -1.22 6.86
C ILE A 349 -23.19 -0.36 5.60
N LEU A 350 -22.55 -0.73 4.49
CA LEU A 350 -22.64 0.01 3.22
C LEU A 350 -24.07 0.09 2.70
N MET A 351 -24.85 -0.99 2.80
CA MET A 351 -26.26 -1.00 2.41
C MET A 351 -27.11 -0.06 3.27
N SER A 352 -26.78 0.10 4.55
CA SER A 352 -27.50 0.98 5.48
C SER A 352 -27.19 2.47 5.33
N GLN A 353 -26.07 2.81 4.68
CA GLN A 353 -25.65 4.20 4.52
C GLN A 353 -26.25 4.84 3.27
N ARG A 354 -26.86 6.01 3.45
CA ARG A 354 -27.39 6.80 2.33
C ARG A 354 -26.22 7.35 1.49
N THR A 355 -26.26 7.07 0.20
CA THR A 355 -25.26 7.61 -0.75
C THR A 355 -25.53 9.10 -0.99
N PRO A 356 -24.55 9.98 -0.93
CA PRO A 356 -24.71 11.37 -1.36
C PRO A 356 -25.04 11.41 -2.86
N GLN A 357 -25.88 12.41 -3.23
CA GLN A 357 -26.26 12.66 -4.63
C GLN A 357 -25.17 13.46 -5.35
#